data_c2facfc832f088e3ff1dd98af31e91b8
#
_entry.id   c2facfc832f088e3ff1dd98af31e91b8
#
_cell.length_a   1.000
_cell.length_b   1.000
_cell.length_c   1.000
_cell.angle_alpha   90.00
_cell.angle_beta   90.00
_cell.angle_gamma   90.00
#
_symmetry.space_group_name_H-M   'P 1'
#
loop_
_entity.id
_entity.type
_entity.pdbx_description
1 polymer ?
#
loop_
_entity_poly.entity_id
_entity_poly.type
_entity_poly.pdbx_seq_one_letter_code
_entity_poly.pdbx_strand_id
1 'polypeptide(L)'
;MAGTWHAARVSGVRLVLEASRWLAGVWLLWHVPRCRPAPAGREQMAAATSVVIPARDEEANLPRLLASLAAQDPPPAEVIVVDDHSTDTTAEVARRAGATVVTAPPLPDGWTGKTWACWSGAAVAAGTTLAFLDADTEVEPGGGLVRVLAEHQHRGGLVSVAPDHVTARPYERLSAFFNVVAMMGIDAFDPLRDRRPPRGAFGPCLVTGAADYRAVGGHEAVRGDVVEDVALARRYLATGRPVTCLGGRGTVRFRMYPAGPAQLVEGWTKNFAGGAGAARPVTFVLISVWLSGCISAAWCLGASAAGRGALTLPAAGLLYAAYVAQLAWMLARIGRFGRGTALAYPVTLAFFLVIFGRSLVLTHGRGRVTWRGRSIDTRPDRERVPAAPAGRRPAG
;
A
#
# COMPACT_ATOMS: atom_id res chain seq x y z
N MET A 1 35.93 -36.95 20.80
CA MET A 1 34.53 -36.83 21.22
C MET A 1 34.09 -35.37 21.46
N ALA A 2 34.89 -34.47 22.06
CA ALA A 2 34.50 -33.07 22.29
C ALA A 2 34.18 -32.25 21.01
N GLY A 3 34.89 -32.46 19.92
CA GLY A 3 34.68 -31.73 18.66
C GLY A 3 33.37 -32.06 17.96
N THR A 4 32.88 -33.28 18.03
CA THR A 4 31.60 -33.69 17.41
C THR A 4 30.40 -33.11 18.15
N TRP A 5 30.47 -32.98 19.48
CA TRP A 5 29.44 -32.35 20.30
C TRP A 5 29.35 -30.81 20.05
N HIS A 6 30.49 -30.17 19.85
CA HIS A 6 30.54 -28.75 19.56
C HIS A 6 29.94 -28.44 18.18
N ALA A 7 30.31 -29.20 17.14
CA ALA A 7 29.76 -29.07 15.80
C ALA A 7 28.24 -29.33 15.74
N ALA A 8 27.75 -30.35 16.45
CA ALA A 8 26.33 -30.67 16.51
C ALA A 8 25.51 -29.56 17.22
N ARG A 9 26.06 -28.98 18.32
CA ARG A 9 25.44 -27.83 19.01
C ARG A 9 25.35 -26.61 18.13
N VAL A 10 26.41 -26.24 17.44
CA VAL A 10 26.44 -25.09 16.53
C VAL A 10 25.45 -25.29 15.36
N SER A 11 25.34 -26.51 14.84
CA SER A 11 24.36 -26.85 13.79
C SER A 11 22.93 -26.75 14.29
N GLY A 12 22.66 -27.22 15.53
CA GLY A 12 21.33 -27.14 16.13
C GLY A 12 20.86 -25.69 16.38
N VAL A 13 21.72 -24.85 16.96
CA VAL A 13 21.42 -23.43 17.21
C VAL A 13 21.15 -22.69 15.90
N ARG A 14 21.94 -22.97 14.87
CA ARG A 14 21.72 -22.37 13.55
C ARG A 14 20.39 -22.77 12.93
N LEU A 15 20.03 -24.05 13.02
CA LEU A 15 18.75 -24.55 12.51
C LEU A 15 17.57 -23.85 13.20
N VAL A 16 17.59 -23.72 14.52
CA VAL A 16 16.57 -23.02 15.29
C VAL A 16 16.47 -21.56 14.88
N LEU A 17 17.60 -20.89 14.68
CA LEU A 17 17.64 -19.48 14.26
C LEU A 17 17.03 -19.30 12.86
N GLU A 18 17.41 -20.13 11.88
CA GLU A 18 16.85 -20.04 10.53
C GLU A 18 15.36 -20.40 10.47
N ALA A 19 14.94 -21.39 11.25
CA ALA A 19 13.53 -21.72 11.40
C ALA A 19 12.73 -20.56 12.02
N SER A 20 13.25 -19.90 13.06
CA SER A 20 12.60 -18.75 13.70
C SER A 20 12.47 -17.57 12.72
N ARG A 21 13.51 -17.29 11.93
CA ARG A 21 13.50 -16.27 10.89
C ARG A 21 12.45 -16.55 9.81
N TRP A 22 12.38 -17.79 9.36
CA TRP A 22 11.40 -18.23 8.36
C TRP A 22 9.96 -18.15 8.92
N LEU A 23 9.74 -18.63 10.16
CA LEU A 23 8.44 -18.57 10.83
C LEU A 23 7.96 -17.14 11.06
N ALA A 24 8.88 -16.18 11.30
CA ALA A 24 8.51 -14.76 11.40
C ALA A 24 7.80 -14.26 10.13
N GLY A 25 8.27 -14.67 8.95
CA GLY A 25 7.60 -14.32 7.70
C GLY A 25 6.21 -14.96 7.57
N VAL A 26 6.06 -16.26 7.93
CA VAL A 26 4.76 -16.92 7.94
C VAL A 26 3.80 -16.24 8.91
N TRP A 27 4.27 -15.87 10.10
CA TRP A 27 3.47 -15.16 11.08
C TRP A 27 2.97 -13.81 10.57
N LEU A 28 3.85 -12.99 10.00
CA LEU A 28 3.54 -11.62 9.57
C LEU A 28 2.52 -11.55 8.44
N LEU A 29 2.48 -12.55 7.56
CA LEU A 29 1.55 -12.62 6.43
C LEU A 29 0.78 -13.96 6.44
N TRP A 30 0.26 -14.32 7.62
CA TRP A 30 -0.43 -15.58 7.85
C TRP A 30 -1.62 -15.77 6.92
N HIS A 31 -2.49 -14.76 6.83
CA HIS A 31 -3.71 -14.84 6.04
C HIS A 31 -4.11 -13.46 5.52
N VAL A 32 -4.25 -13.34 4.21
CA VAL A 32 -4.80 -12.16 3.53
C VAL A 32 -6.26 -12.47 3.19
N PRO A 33 -7.24 -11.96 3.97
CA PRO A 33 -8.65 -12.19 3.71
C PRO A 33 -9.07 -11.49 2.42
N ARG A 34 -10.02 -12.07 1.70
CA ARG A 34 -10.58 -11.53 0.45
C ARG A 34 -12.02 -11.12 0.69
N CYS A 35 -12.51 -10.23 -0.16
CA CYS A 35 -13.93 -9.91 -0.18
C CYS A 35 -14.74 -11.16 -0.55
N ARG A 36 -15.85 -11.33 0.15
CA ARG A 36 -16.82 -12.41 -0.10
C ARG A 36 -17.51 -12.19 -1.44
N PRO A 37 -18.14 -13.23 -2.01
CA PRO A 37 -19.04 -13.06 -3.16
C PRO A 37 -20.10 -12.00 -2.88
N ALA A 38 -20.53 -11.29 -3.92
CA ALA A 38 -21.57 -10.28 -3.79
C ALA A 38 -22.91 -10.92 -3.33
N PRO A 39 -23.59 -10.34 -2.31
CA PRO A 39 -24.89 -10.82 -1.86
C PRO A 39 -26.02 -10.38 -2.80
N ALA A 40 -27.24 -10.76 -2.49
CA ALA A 40 -28.44 -10.10 -3.01
C ALA A 40 -28.49 -8.63 -2.57
N GLY A 41 -29.22 -7.77 -3.31
CA GLY A 41 -29.34 -6.34 -2.99
C GLY A 41 -28.16 -5.48 -3.48
N ARG A 42 -27.36 -6.01 -4.41
CA ARG A 42 -26.21 -5.33 -5.02
C ARG A 42 -26.58 -4.02 -5.72
N GLU A 43 -27.80 -3.95 -6.27
CA GLU A 43 -28.35 -2.78 -6.96
C GLU A 43 -28.45 -1.57 -5.99
N GLN A 44 -29.01 -1.79 -4.80
CA GLN A 44 -29.15 -0.72 -3.77
C GLN A 44 -27.78 -0.24 -3.27
N MET A 45 -26.82 -1.17 -3.10
CA MET A 45 -25.47 -0.79 -2.69
C MET A 45 -24.79 0.09 -3.73
N ALA A 46 -24.87 -0.28 -5.00
CA ALA A 46 -24.30 0.49 -6.11
C ALA A 46 -25.00 1.84 -6.27
N ALA A 47 -26.36 1.85 -6.23
CA ALA A 47 -27.16 3.07 -6.32
C ALA A 47 -26.96 4.07 -5.18
N ALA A 48 -26.39 3.62 -4.04
CA ALA A 48 -26.07 4.47 -2.90
C ALA A 48 -24.60 4.93 -2.89
N THR A 49 -23.81 4.61 -3.92
CA THR A 49 -22.34 4.79 -3.91
C THR A 49 -21.89 5.89 -4.85
N SER A 50 -21.13 6.85 -4.30
CA SER A 50 -20.30 7.78 -5.06
C SER A 50 -18.86 7.29 -5.08
N VAL A 51 -18.30 7.11 -6.27
CA VAL A 51 -16.87 6.84 -6.46
C VAL A 51 -16.13 8.15 -6.64
N VAL A 52 -15.14 8.42 -5.78
CA VAL A 52 -14.30 9.62 -5.82
C VAL A 52 -12.89 9.23 -6.26
N ILE A 53 -12.41 9.84 -7.33
CA ILE A 53 -11.11 9.56 -7.96
C ILE A 53 -10.28 10.84 -7.95
N PRO A 54 -9.28 10.98 -7.06
CA PRO A 54 -8.32 12.08 -7.15
C PRO A 54 -7.40 11.81 -8.35
N ALA A 55 -7.25 12.80 -9.23
CA ALA A 55 -6.46 12.67 -10.44
C ALA A 55 -5.55 13.90 -10.67
N ARG A 56 -4.28 13.64 -11.01
CA ARG A 56 -3.33 14.64 -11.48
C ARG A 56 -2.37 14.00 -12.46
N ASP A 57 -2.39 14.48 -13.71
CA ASP A 57 -1.58 13.96 -14.81
C ASP A 57 -1.72 12.43 -14.95
N GLU A 58 -2.98 11.96 -15.06
CA GLU A 58 -3.37 10.54 -15.10
C GLU A 58 -3.99 10.12 -16.44
N GLU A 59 -3.78 10.86 -17.52
CA GLU A 59 -4.35 10.55 -18.84
C GLU A 59 -4.06 9.11 -19.30
N ALA A 60 -2.92 8.53 -18.89
CA ALA A 60 -2.51 7.18 -19.25
C ALA A 60 -3.18 6.08 -18.42
N ASN A 61 -3.58 6.36 -17.17
CA ASN A 61 -4.12 5.36 -16.23
C ASN A 61 -5.64 5.43 -16.11
N LEU A 62 -6.18 6.63 -16.00
CA LEU A 62 -7.59 6.91 -15.75
C LEU A 62 -8.57 6.21 -16.72
N PRO A 63 -8.28 6.08 -18.04
CA PRO A 63 -9.20 5.37 -18.97
C PRO A 63 -9.52 3.94 -18.55
N ARG A 64 -8.54 3.21 -17.99
CA ARG A 64 -8.73 1.82 -17.56
C ARG A 64 -9.64 1.72 -16.34
N LEU A 65 -9.44 2.60 -15.36
CA LEU A 65 -10.31 2.66 -14.19
C LEU A 65 -11.75 2.98 -14.58
N LEU A 66 -11.95 4.05 -15.38
CA LEU A 66 -13.28 4.49 -15.80
C LEU A 66 -14.00 3.42 -16.62
N ALA A 67 -13.32 2.77 -17.57
CA ALA A 67 -13.88 1.66 -18.32
C ALA A 67 -14.24 0.47 -17.41
N SER A 68 -13.43 0.17 -16.40
CA SER A 68 -13.69 -0.90 -15.45
C SER A 68 -14.90 -0.61 -14.54
N LEU A 69 -15.12 0.66 -14.18
CA LEU A 69 -16.27 1.11 -13.40
C LEU A 69 -17.55 1.09 -14.24
N ALA A 70 -17.48 1.55 -15.49
CA ALA A 70 -18.61 1.50 -16.43
C ALA A 70 -19.06 0.05 -16.75
N ALA A 71 -18.13 -0.89 -16.70
CA ALA A 71 -18.39 -2.32 -16.92
C ALA A 71 -18.89 -3.08 -15.67
N GLN A 72 -19.08 -2.40 -14.53
CA GLN A 72 -19.68 -3.03 -13.35
C GLN A 72 -21.18 -3.25 -13.57
N ASP A 73 -21.67 -4.35 -13.05
CA ASP A 73 -23.10 -4.69 -13.05
C ASP A 73 -23.54 -5.03 -11.61
N PRO A 74 -24.28 -4.13 -10.95
CA PRO A 74 -24.67 -2.78 -11.37
C PRO A 74 -23.51 -1.77 -11.31
N PRO A 75 -23.54 -0.68 -12.11
CA PRO A 75 -22.57 0.40 -12.02
C PRO A 75 -22.82 1.26 -10.76
N PRO A 76 -21.82 2.01 -10.26
CA PRO A 76 -22.04 2.97 -9.17
C PRO A 76 -22.98 4.09 -9.60
N ALA A 77 -23.67 4.73 -8.65
CA ALA A 77 -24.60 5.83 -8.92
C ALA A 77 -23.92 7.03 -9.61
N GLU A 78 -22.70 7.32 -9.19
CA GLU A 78 -21.91 8.39 -9.78
C GLU A 78 -20.41 8.09 -9.68
N VAL A 79 -19.66 8.65 -10.63
CA VAL A 79 -18.20 8.64 -10.64
C VAL A 79 -17.72 10.09 -10.73
N ILE A 80 -17.02 10.55 -9.70
CA ILE A 80 -16.50 11.90 -9.56
C ILE A 80 -14.99 11.86 -9.72
N VAL A 81 -14.47 12.45 -10.77
CA VAL A 81 -13.04 12.65 -10.98
C VAL A 81 -12.68 14.05 -10.52
N VAL A 82 -11.81 14.15 -9.52
CA VAL A 82 -11.31 15.44 -9.03
C VAL A 82 -9.98 15.73 -9.66
N ASP A 83 -9.97 16.67 -10.61
CA ASP A 83 -8.77 17.11 -11.30
C ASP A 83 -7.97 18.11 -10.45
N ASP A 84 -6.82 17.67 -9.92
CA ASP A 84 -5.89 18.52 -9.15
C ASP A 84 -4.94 19.28 -10.09
N HIS A 85 -5.49 20.13 -10.96
CA HIS A 85 -4.75 20.97 -11.89
C HIS A 85 -3.79 20.17 -12.78
N SER A 86 -4.31 19.16 -13.47
CA SER A 86 -3.55 18.40 -14.47
C SER A 86 -3.09 19.29 -15.62
N THR A 87 -1.93 18.98 -16.15
CA THR A 87 -1.33 19.67 -17.32
C THR A 87 -1.49 18.86 -18.61
N ASP A 88 -1.99 17.63 -18.50
CA ASP A 88 -2.30 16.71 -19.59
C ASP A 88 -3.80 16.67 -19.89
N THR A 89 -4.26 15.67 -20.66
CA THR A 89 -5.66 15.51 -21.05
C THR A 89 -6.53 14.78 -20.01
N THR A 90 -6.11 14.67 -18.75
CA THR A 90 -6.81 13.93 -17.67
C THR A 90 -8.29 14.33 -17.57
N ALA A 91 -8.59 15.63 -17.47
CA ALA A 91 -9.97 16.12 -17.31
C ALA A 91 -10.86 15.81 -18.53
N GLU A 92 -10.29 15.89 -19.75
CA GLU A 92 -11.00 15.55 -20.98
C GLU A 92 -11.31 14.06 -21.08
N VAL A 93 -10.34 13.21 -20.72
CA VAL A 93 -10.50 11.76 -20.66
C VAL A 93 -11.65 11.39 -19.71
N ALA A 94 -11.71 12.02 -18.54
CA ALA A 94 -12.76 11.79 -17.56
C ALA A 94 -14.15 12.18 -18.11
N ARG A 95 -14.29 13.38 -18.72
CA ARG A 95 -15.56 13.82 -19.31
C ARG A 95 -16.04 12.92 -20.44
N ARG A 96 -15.13 12.48 -21.33
CA ARG A 96 -15.47 11.56 -22.43
C ARG A 96 -15.97 10.21 -21.93
N ALA A 97 -15.49 9.77 -20.77
CA ALA A 97 -15.94 8.52 -20.13
C ALA A 97 -17.26 8.69 -19.33
N GLY A 98 -17.88 9.87 -19.33
CA GLY A 98 -19.15 10.14 -18.64
C GLY A 98 -19.00 10.41 -17.14
N ALA A 99 -17.78 10.61 -16.62
CA ALA A 99 -17.57 10.97 -15.22
C ALA A 99 -17.89 12.45 -14.97
N THR A 100 -18.38 12.76 -13.77
CA THR A 100 -18.48 14.12 -13.26
C THR A 100 -17.08 14.64 -12.96
N VAL A 101 -16.64 15.69 -13.65
CA VAL A 101 -15.30 16.27 -13.41
C VAL A 101 -15.42 17.51 -12.54
N VAL A 102 -14.72 17.48 -11.42
CA VAL A 102 -14.58 18.60 -10.48
C VAL A 102 -13.14 19.09 -10.55
N THR A 103 -12.93 20.35 -10.90
CA THR A 103 -11.61 20.96 -10.75
C THR A 103 -11.41 21.30 -9.28
N ALA A 104 -10.36 20.78 -8.66
CA ALA A 104 -10.05 21.10 -7.27
C ALA A 104 -9.84 22.62 -7.11
N PRO A 105 -10.38 23.25 -6.07
CA PRO A 105 -10.02 24.64 -5.76
C PRO A 105 -8.49 24.76 -5.53
N PRO A 106 -7.93 25.99 -5.55
CA PRO A 106 -6.51 26.18 -5.24
C PRO A 106 -6.11 25.46 -3.95
N LEU A 107 -4.95 24.78 -3.98
CA LEU A 107 -4.49 23.98 -2.85
C LEU A 107 -4.23 24.87 -1.62
N PRO A 108 -4.97 24.69 -0.52
CA PRO A 108 -4.74 25.48 0.70
C PRO A 108 -3.45 25.10 1.40
N ASP A 109 -2.90 26.02 2.19
CA ASP A 109 -1.74 25.74 3.02
C ASP A 109 -1.97 24.57 3.98
N GLY A 110 -0.97 23.71 4.09
CA GLY A 110 -1.01 22.54 4.96
C GLY A 110 -1.75 21.33 4.39
N TRP A 111 -2.27 21.39 3.17
CA TRP A 111 -2.87 20.24 2.49
C TRP A 111 -1.89 19.56 1.53
N THR A 112 -2.07 18.26 1.33
CA THR A 112 -1.51 17.56 0.16
C THR A 112 -2.51 17.58 -0.99
N GLY A 113 -2.04 17.50 -2.25
CA GLY A 113 -2.95 17.50 -3.40
C GLY A 113 -3.97 16.36 -3.35
N LYS A 114 -3.54 15.15 -2.96
CA LYS A 114 -4.43 13.98 -2.87
C LYS A 114 -5.51 14.16 -1.80
N THR A 115 -5.13 14.59 -0.59
CA THR A 115 -6.10 14.79 0.49
C THR A 115 -7.11 15.87 0.15
N TRP A 116 -6.66 16.97 -0.49
CA TRP A 116 -7.52 18.04 -0.96
C TRP A 116 -8.49 17.59 -2.05
N ALA A 117 -8.01 16.84 -3.03
CA ALA A 117 -8.86 16.29 -4.08
C ALA A 117 -9.91 15.30 -3.51
N CYS A 118 -9.51 14.37 -2.63
CA CYS A 118 -10.45 13.48 -1.96
C CYS A 118 -11.51 14.23 -1.15
N TRP A 119 -11.10 15.27 -0.40
CA TRP A 119 -12.02 16.11 0.36
C TRP A 119 -13.00 16.87 -0.51
N SER A 120 -12.50 17.50 -1.59
CA SER A 120 -13.31 18.23 -2.56
C SER A 120 -14.32 17.34 -3.26
N GLY A 121 -13.94 16.12 -3.63
CA GLY A 121 -14.84 15.15 -4.24
C GLY A 121 -15.90 14.64 -3.27
N ALA A 122 -15.52 14.36 -2.02
CA ALA A 122 -16.46 13.94 -0.99
C ALA A 122 -17.49 15.03 -0.63
N ALA A 123 -17.14 16.31 -0.79
CA ALA A 123 -18.04 17.44 -0.52
C ALA A 123 -19.20 17.55 -1.55
N VAL A 124 -19.00 17.09 -2.77
CA VAL A 124 -20.01 17.13 -3.85
C VAL A 124 -20.71 15.78 -4.06
N ALA A 125 -20.23 14.73 -3.42
CA ALA A 125 -20.78 13.38 -3.53
C ALA A 125 -22.19 13.30 -2.93
N ALA A 126 -23.15 12.76 -3.70
CA ALA A 126 -24.54 12.60 -3.30
C ALA A 126 -24.82 11.26 -2.60
N GLY A 127 -23.96 10.24 -2.81
CA GLY A 127 -24.14 8.91 -2.25
C GLY A 127 -23.95 8.84 -0.73
N THR A 128 -24.66 7.90 -0.12
CA THR A 128 -24.51 7.61 1.32
C THR A 128 -23.27 6.75 1.61
N THR A 129 -22.68 6.14 0.59
CA THR A 129 -21.43 5.40 0.63
C THR A 129 -20.40 6.09 -0.27
N LEU A 130 -19.19 6.33 0.24
CA LEU A 130 -18.06 6.88 -0.50
C LEU A 130 -17.05 5.78 -0.79
N ALA A 131 -16.65 5.65 -2.05
CA ALA A 131 -15.57 4.78 -2.49
C ALA A 131 -14.46 5.64 -3.09
N PHE A 132 -13.33 5.77 -2.40
CA PHE A 132 -12.15 6.45 -2.91
C PHE A 132 -11.29 5.44 -3.67
N LEU A 133 -10.97 5.74 -4.92
CA LEU A 133 -10.13 4.91 -5.78
C LEU A 133 -8.98 5.73 -6.36
N ASP A 134 -7.75 5.24 -6.27
CA ASP A 134 -6.62 5.86 -6.96
C ASP A 134 -6.74 5.64 -8.48
N ALA A 135 -6.37 6.63 -9.29
CA ALA A 135 -6.55 6.63 -10.74
C ALA A 135 -5.78 5.51 -11.49
N ASP A 136 -4.77 4.91 -10.85
CA ASP A 136 -3.99 3.78 -11.38
C ASP A 136 -4.55 2.40 -11.00
N THR A 137 -5.74 2.36 -10.39
CA THR A 137 -6.46 1.12 -10.07
C THR A 137 -7.38 0.67 -11.21
N GLU A 138 -7.83 -0.55 -11.13
CA GLU A 138 -8.85 -1.15 -11.98
C GLU A 138 -9.77 -2.04 -11.13
N VAL A 139 -11.07 -1.96 -11.34
CA VAL A 139 -12.04 -2.84 -10.67
C VAL A 139 -12.21 -4.11 -11.50
N GLU A 140 -12.07 -5.27 -10.86
CA GLU A 140 -12.22 -6.56 -11.57
C GLU A 140 -13.66 -6.73 -12.08
N PRO A 141 -13.84 -7.27 -13.30
CA PRO A 141 -15.17 -7.55 -13.84
C PRO A 141 -15.92 -8.58 -12.99
N GLY A 142 -17.23 -8.65 -13.15
CA GLY A 142 -18.07 -9.60 -12.39
C GLY A 142 -18.35 -9.15 -10.96
N GLY A 143 -18.51 -7.83 -10.75
CA GLY A 143 -18.98 -7.26 -9.49
C GLY A 143 -17.86 -7.00 -8.47
N GLY A 144 -16.66 -6.66 -8.91
CA GLY A 144 -15.54 -6.33 -8.04
C GLY A 144 -15.89 -5.21 -7.05
N LEU A 145 -16.51 -4.13 -7.51
CA LEU A 145 -16.94 -3.02 -6.67
C LEU A 145 -17.97 -3.46 -5.64
N VAL A 146 -19.02 -4.15 -6.07
CA VAL A 146 -20.11 -4.58 -5.18
C VAL A 146 -19.64 -5.50 -4.07
N ARG A 147 -18.61 -6.33 -4.31
CA ARG A 147 -17.99 -7.18 -3.26
C ARG A 147 -17.34 -6.33 -2.19
N VAL A 148 -16.66 -5.25 -2.55
CA VAL A 148 -16.07 -4.32 -1.57
C VAL A 148 -17.16 -3.56 -0.81
N LEU A 149 -18.21 -3.10 -1.50
CA LEU A 149 -19.37 -2.44 -0.88
C LEU A 149 -20.09 -3.36 0.11
N ALA A 150 -20.24 -4.63 -0.22
CA ALA A 150 -20.84 -5.63 0.66
C ALA A 150 -20.01 -5.87 1.94
N GLU A 151 -18.68 -5.85 1.84
CA GLU A 151 -17.83 -5.92 3.03
C GLU A 151 -18.00 -4.67 3.90
N HIS A 152 -18.12 -3.48 3.31
CA HIS A 152 -18.42 -2.27 4.06
C HIS A 152 -19.79 -2.33 4.73
N GLN A 153 -20.84 -2.74 4.03
CA GLN A 153 -22.17 -2.90 4.60
C GLN A 153 -22.19 -3.88 5.79
N HIS A 154 -21.41 -4.95 5.71
CA HIS A 154 -21.33 -5.95 6.77
C HIS A 154 -20.49 -5.52 7.96
N ARG A 155 -19.39 -4.79 7.76
CA ARG A 155 -18.39 -4.48 8.80
C ARG A 155 -18.53 -3.07 9.37
N GLY A 156 -19.08 -2.15 8.58
CA GLY A 156 -19.13 -0.72 8.90
C GLY A 156 -17.75 -0.05 8.87
N GLY A 157 -17.70 1.19 9.26
CA GLY A 157 -16.48 1.97 9.41
C GLY A 157 -15.71 2.18 8.10
N LEU A 158 -14.41 1.89 8.11
CA LEU A 158 -13.53 2.01 6.95
C LEU A 158 -13.11 0.62 6.46
N VAL A 159 -13.48 0.28 5.22
CA VAL A 159 -12.96 -0.89 4.50
C VAL A 159 -11.89 -0.44 3.54
N SER A 160 -10.72 -1.06 3.65
CA SER A 160 -9.54 -0.81 2.82
C SER A 160 -9.15 -2.08 2.08
N VAL A 161 -8.92 -1.96 0.79
CA VAL A 161 -8.48 -3.08 -0.05
C VAL A 161 -7.08 -2.81 -0.58
N ALA A 162 -6.14 -3.70 -0.26
CA ALA A 162 -4.84 -3.74 -0.90
C ALA A 162 -4.99 -4.35 -2.30
N PRO A 163 -4.85 -3.60 -3.40
CA PRO A 163 -5.12 -4.11 -4.73
C PRO A 163 -4.22 -5.29 -5.12
N ASP A 164 -4.72 -6.21 -5.97
CA ASP A 164 -3.94 -7.30 -6.57
C ASP A 164 -2.90 -6.68 -7.52
N HIS A 165 -1.62 -6.72 -7.15
CA HIS A 165 -0.55 -6.06 -7.92
C HIS A 165 -0.28 -6.79 -9.23
N VAL A 166 -0.47 -6.11 -10.35
CA VAL A 166 -0.17 -6.64 -11.69
C VAL A 166 1.17 -6.11 -12.17
N THR A 167 2.03 -7.00 -12.64
CA THR A 167 3.30 -6.64 -13.28
C THR A 167 3.29 -7.04 -14.75
N ALA A 168 3.55 -6.10 -15.66
CA ALA A 168 3.64 -6.33 -17.11
C ALA A 168 5.09 -6.36 -17.60
N ARG A 169 5.97 -5.52 -17.04
CA ARG A 169 7.37 -5.41 -17.43
C ARG A 169 8.29 -6.00 -16.35
N PRO A 170 9.46 -6.54 -16.71
CA PRO A 170 10.38 -7.18 -15.76
C PRO A 170 10.78 -6.29 -14.58
N TYR A 171 11.04 -4.98 -14.81
CA TYR A 171 11.44 -4.05 -13.75
C TYR A 171 10.34 -3.83 -12.69
N GLU A 172 9.07 -3.96 -13.04
CA GLU A 172 7.95 -3.79 -12.10
C GLU A 172 7.99 -4.86 -11.00
N ARG A 173 8.59 -6.03 -11.28
CA ARG A 173 8.78 -7.12 -10.31
C ARG A 173 9.73 -6.73 -9.17
N LEU A 174 10.54 -5.70 -9.33
CA LEU A 174 11.38 -5.14 -8.27
C LEU A 174 10.54 -4.60 -7.11
N SER A 175 9.26 -4.33 -7.32
CA SER A 175 8.29 -3.95 -6.29
C SER A 175 7.94 -5.08 -5.30
N ALA A 176 8.37 -6.33 -5.52
CA ALA A 176 7.93 -7.50 -4.76
C ALA A 176 8.12 -7.35 -3.25
N PHE A 177 9.34 -7.03 -2.77
CA PHE A 177 9.61 -6.88 -1.34
C PHE A 177 8.93 -5.65 -0.73
N PHE A 178 8.78 -4.56 -1.48
CA PHE A 178 8.06 -3.38 -1.00
C PHE A 178 6.60 -3.71 -0.68
N ASN A 179 5.93 -4.45 -1.57
CA ASN A 179 4.54 -4.87 -1.35
C ASN A 179 4.42 -5.84 -0.18
N VAL A 180 5.31 -6.85 -0.09
CA VAL A 180 5.30 -7.79 1.04
C VAL A 180 5.51 -7.06 2.36
N VAL A 181 6.50 -6.17 2.46
CA VAL A 181 6.81 -5.42 3.68
C VAL A 181 5.69 -4.43 4.03
N ALA A 182 5.10 -3.75 3.04
CA ALA A 182 3.95 -2.85 3.26
C ALA A 182 2.75 -3.61 3.83
N MET A 183 2.43 -4.80 3.29
CA MET A 183 1.37 -5.66 3.80
C MET A 183 1.63 -6.11 5.24
N MET A 184 2.88 -6.51 5.56
CA MET A 184 3.28 -6.91 6.91
C MET A 184 3.17 -5.74 7.91
N GLY A 185 3.58 -4.53 7.50
CA GLY A 185 3.66 -3.35 8.36
C GLY A 185 2.31 -2.83 8.87
N ILE A 186 1.22 -3.18 8.20
CA ILE A 186 -0.15 -2.75 8.59
C ILE A 186 -0.71 -3.57 9.76
N ASP A 187 -0.10 -4.69 10.16
CA ASP A 187 -0.58 -5.58 11.25
C ASP A 187 -2.03 -6.11 11.03
N ALA A 188 -2.43 -6.28 9.78
CA ALA A 188 -3.79 -6.70 9.42
C ALA A 188 -3.87 -8.17 9.00
N PHE A 189 -2.74 -8.87 8.88
CA PHE A 189 -2.67 -10.17 8.21
C PHE A 189 -1.98 -11.26 9.03
N ASP A 190 -1.59 -10.96 10.26
CA ASP A 190 -1.05 -11.90 11.23
C ASP A 190 -2.16 -12.71 11.97
N PRO A 191 -1.82 -13.75 12.73
CA PRO A 191 -2.81 -14.56 13.46
C PRO A 191 -3.63 -13.80 14.51
N LEU A 192 -3.19 -12.62 14.93
CA LEU A 192 -3.88 -11.80 15.94
C LEU A 192 -4.78 -10.71 15.34
N ARG A 193 -4.92 -10.64 14.01
CA ARG A 193 -5.69 -9.61 13.30
C ARG A 193 -7.11 -9.42 13.81
N ASP A 194 -7.76 -10.51 14.26
CA ASP A 194 -9.15 -10.46 14.76
C ASP A 194 -9.22 -10.01 16.24
N ARG A 195 -8.08 -9.93 16.93
CA ARG A 195 -7.95 -9.53 18.34
C ARG A 195 -7.45 -8.11 18.53
N ARG A 196 -6.95 -7.48 17.48
CA ARG A 196 -6.38 -6.14 17.53
C ARG A 196 -6.62 -5.39 16.22
N PRO A 197 -6.84 -4.06 16.26
CA PRO A 197 -7.07 -3.29 15.06
C PRO A 197 -5.78 -3.19 14.22
N PRO A 198 -5.91 -3.01 12.89
CA PRO A 198 -4.78 -2.71 12.02
C PRO A 198 -4.14 -1.37 12.39
N ARG A 199 -2.91 -1.14 11.91
CA ARG A 199 -2.15 0.10 12.17
C ARG A 199 -2.38 1.18 11.12
N GLY A 200 -3.09 0.86 10.05
CA GLY A 200 -3.36 1.74 8.93
C GLY A 200 -4.32 1.11 7.93
N ALA A 201 -4.35 1.68 6.75
CA ALA A 201 -5.14 1.23 5.61
C ALA A 201 -4.29 1.27 4.34
N PHE A 202 -4.83 0.80 3.23
CA PHE A 202 -4.26 0.89 1.88
C PHE A 202 -5.09 1.91 1.09
N GLY A 203 -4.46 3.03 0.73
CA GLY A 203 -5.11 4.18 0.08
C GLY A 203 -5.74 3.93 -1.28
N PRO A 204 -5.23 3.00 -2.13
CA PRO A 204 -5.76 2.84 -3.48
C PRO A 204 -7.22 2.43 -3.58
N CYS A 205 -7.80 1.83 -2.52
CA CYS A 205 -9.24 1.55 -2.45
C CYS A 205 -9.73 1.63 -1.01
N LEU A 206 -10.51 2.67 -0.72
CA LEU A 206 -11.12 2.92 0.57
C LEU A 206 -12.63 3.06 0.40
N VAL A 207 -13.42 2.35 1.22
CA VAL A 207 -14.89 2.46 1.23
C VAL A 207 -15.38 2.77 2.64
N THR A 208 -16.28 3.74 2.75
CA THR A 208 -16.85 4.18 4.03
C THR A 208 -18.23 4.80 3.84
N GLY A 209 -19.02 4.85 4.90
CA GLY A 209 -20.25 5.63 4.91
C GLY A 209 -19.96 7.15 4.95
N ALA A 210 -20.71 7.95 4.17
CA ALA A 210 -20.54 9.39 4.13
C ALA A 210 -20.76 10.06 5.51
N ALA A 211 -21.63 9.50 6.34
CA ALA A 211 -21.85 9.97 7.71
C ALA A 211 -20.64 9.70 8.61
N ASP A 212 -20.06 8.48 8.54
CA ASP A 212 -18.85 8.14 9.28
C ASP A 212 -17.64 8.97 8.84
N TYR A 213 -17.49 9.15 7.52
CA TYR A 213 -16.44 9.98 6.95
C TYR A 213 -16.48 11.41 7.50
N ARG A 214 -17.66 12.05 7.51
CA ARG A 214 -17.83 13.39 8.09
C ARG A 214 -17.58 13.40 9.59
N ALA A 215 -18.07 12.41 10.31
CA ALA A 215 -17.93 12.32 11.76
C ALA A 215 -16.49 12.18 12.25
N VAL A 216 -15.59 11.55 11.45
CA VAL A 216 -14.16 11.45 11.77
C VAL A 216 -13.35 12.66 11.30
N GLY A 217 -13.99 13.62 10.59
CA GLY A 217 -13.34 14.78 9.96
C GLY A 217 -12.72 14.50 8.60
N GLY A 218 -12.96 13.31 8.03
CA GLY A 218 -12.52 12.95 6.67
C GLY A 218 -11.06 13.26 6.38
N HIS A 219 -10.77 13.58 5.13
CA HIS A 219 -9.41 13.94 4.69
C HIS A 219 -8.93 15.29 5.24
N GLU A 220 -9.84 16.17 5.73
CA GLU A 220 -9.45 17.40 6.39
C GLU A 220 -8.66 17.13 7.69
N ALA A 221 -9.08 16.14 8.47
CA ALA A 221 -8.41 15.78 9.72
C ALA A 221 -6.99 15.20 9.52
N VAL A 222 -6.64 14.85 8.27
CA VAL A 222 -5.35 14.27 7.88
C VAL A 222 -4.70 15.03 6.72
N ARG A 223 -5.08 16.29 6.53
CA ARG A 223 -4.77 17.13 5.35
C ARG A 223 -3.29 17.20 4.98
N GLY A 224 -2.40 17.21 5.98
CA GLY A 224 -0.95 17.33 5.80
C GLY A 224 -0.19 16.01 5.78
N ASP A 225 -0.88 14.89 6.00
CA ASP A 225 -0.23 13.59 6.08
C ASP A 225 0.19 13.08 4.70
N VAL A 226 1.43 12.60 4.61
CA VAL A 226 1.98 12.01 3.36
C VAL A 226 1.42 10.61 3.13
N VAL A 227 1.07 9.91 4.21
CA VAL A 227 0.46 8.58 4.22
C VAL A 227 -0.93 8.76 4.83
N GLU A 228 -1.77 9.45 4.08
CA GLU A 228 -3.10 9.89 4.50
C GLU A 228 -4.03 8.73 4.85
N ASP A 229 -3.87 7.60 4.20
CA ASP A 229 -4.64 6.37 4.41
C ASP A 229 -4.37 5.77 5.79
N VAL A 230 -3.11 5.73 6.23
CA VAL A 230 -2.72 5.30 7.58
C VAL A 230 -3.27 6.25 8.63
N ALA A 231 -3.16 7.56 8.38
CA ALA A 231 -3.65 8.59 9.30
C ALA A 231 -5.18 8.54 9.40
N LEU A 232 -5.89 8.40 8.28
CA LEU A 232 -7.35 8.27 8.23
C LEU A 232 -7.82 7.03 8.99
N ALA A 233 -7.20 5.87 8.78
CA ALA A 233 -7.50 4.66 9.53
C ALA A 233 -7.37 4.87 11.05
N ARG A 234 -6.32 5.56 11.50
CA ARG A 234 -6.13 5.91 12.91
C ARG A 234 -7.25 6.81 13.45
N ARG A 235 -7.76 7.74 12.64
CA ARG A 235 -8.91 8.58 13.01
C ARG A 235 -10.17 7.75 13.22
N TYR A 236 -10.46 6.80 12.31
CA TYR A 236 -11.58 5.87 12.49
C TYR A 236 -11.47 5.09 13.80
N LEU A 237 -10.32 4.48 14.05
CA LEU A 237 -10.07 3.72 15.28
C LEU A 237 -10.18 4.58 16.54
N ALA A 238 -9.64 5.80 16.51
CA ALA A 238 -9.71 6.72 17.65
C ALA A 238 -11.14 7.16 18.00
N THR A 239 -12.06 7.09 17.04
CA THR A 239 -13.49 7.37 17.24
C THR A 239 -14.34 6.12 17.48
N GLY A 240 -13.70 4.96 17.72
CA GLY A 240 -14.37 3.68 17.97
C GLY A 240 -14.98 3.02 16.73
N ARG A 241 -14.66 3.51 15.52
CA ARG A 241 -15.13 2.91 14.27
C ARG A 241 -14.16 1.84 13.77
N PRO A 242 -14.68 0.70 13.30
CA PRO A 242 -13.80 -0.38 12.82
C PRO A 242 -13.06 0.01 11.55
N VAL A 243 -11.86 -0.56 11.40
CA VAL A 243 -11.07 -0.52 10.16
C VAL A 243 -10.80 -1.96 9.74
N THR A 244 -11.12 -2.30 8.49
CA THR A 244 -10.93 -3.64 7.94
C THR A 244 -10.03 -3.56 6.72
N CYS A 245 -8.94 -4.36 6.70
CA CYS A 245 -8.03 -4.48 5.57
C CYS A 245 -8.22 -5.84 4.88
N LEU A 246 -8.37 -5.81 3.55
CA LEU A 246 -8.63 -6.98 2.70
C LEU A 246 -7.65 -7.01 1.53
N GLY A 247 -7.42 -8.19 0.96
CA GLY A 247 -6.69 -8.35 -0.29
C GLY A 247 -7.58 -8.20 -1.52
N GLY A 248 -7.08 -7.51 -2.54
CA GLY A 248 -7.83 -7.08 -3.73
C GLY A 248 -8.05 -8.14 -4.81
N ARG A 249 -7.54 -9.36 -4.63
CA ARG A 249 -7.73 -10.41 -5.64
C ARG A 249 -9.20 -10.72 -5.88
N GLY A 250 -9.66 -10.49 -7.11
CA GLY A 250 -11.04 -10.64 -7.53
C GLY A 250 -11.92 -9.42 -7.26
N THR A 251 -11.36 -8.29 -6.84
CA THR A 251 -12.07 -7.03 -6.61
C THR A 251 -11.38 -5.83 -7.24
N VAL A 252 -10.18 -5.49 -6.78
CA VAL A 252 -9.42 -4.33 -7.27
C VAL A 252 -7.99 -4.76 -7.57
N ARG A 253 -7.48 -4.32 -8.70
CA ARG A 253 -6.09 -4.50 -9.11
C ARG A 253 -5.44 -3.17 -9.42
N PHE A 254 -4.12 -3.11 -9.43
CA PHE A 254 -3.38 -1.94 -9.86
C PHE A 254 -2.06 -2.32 -10.54
N ARG A 255 -1.54 -1.41 -11.34
CA ARG A 255 -0.24 -1.51 -11.95
C ARG A 255 0.58 -0.28 -11.59
N MET A 256 1.52 -0.44 -10.66
CA MET A 256 2.35 0.67 -10.20
C MET A 256 3.51 0.96 -11.17
N TYR A 257 3.79 2.24 -11.35
CA TYR A 257 5.00 2.76 -12.01
C TYR A 257 5.21 2.29 -13.45
N PRO A 258 4.18 2.35 -14.33
CA PRO A 258 4.29 1.87 -15.71
C PRO A 258 5.23 2.70 -16.59
N ALA A 259 5.57 3.94 -16.19
CA ALA A 259 6.42 4.85 -16.95
C ALA A 259 7.93 4.52 -16.90
N GLY A 260 8.34 3.55 -16.05
CA GLY A 260 9.71 3.05 -16.07
C GLY A 260 10.40 2.99 -14.70
N PRO A 261 11.67 2.54 -14.68
CA PRO A 261 12.42 2.34 -13.45
C PRO A 261 12.61 3.62 -12.62
N ALA A 262 12.74 4.79 -13.27
CA ALA A 262 12.88 6.06 -12.56
C ALA A 262 11.65 6.39 -11.72
N GLN A 263 10.45 6.21 -12.29
CA GLN A 263 9.17 6.39 -11.57
C GLN A 263 9.05 5.39 -10.41
N LEU A 264 9.48 4.15 -10.61
CA LEU A 264 9.47 3.11 -9.57
C LEU A 264 10.37 3.48 -8.38
N VAL A 265 11.59 3.97 -8.65
CA VAL A 265 12.53 4.44 -7.62
C VAL A 265 11.97 5.63 -6.85
N GLU A 266 11.42 6.63 -7.55
CA GLU A 266 10.83 7.83 -6.95
C GLU A 266 9.63 7.46 -6.08
N GLY A 267 8.70 6.67 -6.59
CA GLY A 267 7.47 6.28 -5.90
C GLY A 267 7.74 5.47 -4.63
N TRP A 268 8.60 4.46 -4.69
CA TRP A 268 8.94 3.67 -3.50
C TRP A 268 9.76 4.47 -2.48
N THR A 269 10.64 5.38 -2.92
CA THR A 269 11.35 6.30 -2.02
C THR A 269 10.36 7.16 -1.24
N LYS A 270 9.35 7.73 -1.90
CA LYS A 270 8.28 8.51 -1.24
C LYS A 270 7.48 7.68 -0.26
N ASN A 271 6.99 6.51 -0.69
CA ASN A 271 6.05 5.71 0.11
C ASN A 271 6.69 5.19 1.41
N PHE A 272 7.98 4.86 1.40
CA PHE A 272 8.68 4.41 2.60
C PHE A 272 9.21 5.55 3.48
N ALA A 273 9.30 6.78 2.96
CA ALA A 273 9.66 7.95 3.76
C ALA A 273 8.68 8.23 4.91
N GLY A 274 7.37 7.99 4.69
CA GLY A 274 6.33 8.17 5.71
C GLY A 274 5.90 6.87 6.41
N GLY A 275 6.11 5.70 5.77
CA GLY A 275 5.53 4.43 6.21
C GLY A 275 6.29 3.69 7.31
N ALA A 276 7.61 3.89 7.45
CA ALA A 276 8.44 3.15 8.40
C ALA A 276 8.01 3.36 9.87
N GLY A 277 7.44 4.52 10.22
CA GLY A 277 6.91 4.83 11.55
C GLY A 277 5.50 4.31 11.83
N ALA A 278 4.84 3.67 10.86
CA ALA A 278 3.47 3.20 11.01
C ALA A 278 3.39 1.85 11.74
N ALA A 279 4.34 0.94 11.50
CA ALA A 279 4.36 -0.40 12.09
C ALA A 279 4.60 -0.37 13.61
N ARG A 280 4.10 -1.40 14.31
CA ARG A 280 4.46 -1.62 15.73
C ARG A 280 5.94 -1.99 15.84
N PRO A 281 6.62 -1.61 16.95
CA PRO A 281 8.04 -1.98 17.14
C PRO A 281 8.28 -3.49 17.01
N VAL A 282 7.40 -4.32 17.55
CA VAL A 282 7.49 -5.79 17.44
C VAL A 282 7.38 -6.26 15.99
N THR A 283 6.48 -5.67 15.20
CA THR A 283 6.30 -5.99 13.78
C THR A 283 7.52 -5.58 12.98
N PHE A 284 8.08 -4.41 13.26
CA PHE A 284 9.33 -3.95 12.65
C PHE A 284 10.49 -4.92 12.95
N VAL A 285 10.62 -5.36 14.20
CA VAL A 285 11.64 -6.37 14.59
C VAL A 285 11.42 -7.69 13.85
N LEU A 286 10.17 -8.19 13.79
CA LEU A 286 9.87 -9.44 13.08
C LEU A 286 10.13 -9.34 11.58
N ILE A 287 9.82 -8.20 10.94
CA ILE A 287 10.17 -7.94 9.54
C ILE A 287 11.69 -7.97 9.36
N SER A 288 12.45 -7.31 10.25
CA SER A 288 13.92 -7.28 10.20
C SER A 288 14.52 -8.67 10.39
N VAL A 289 13.96 -9.46 11.31
CA VAL A 289 14.36 -10.86 11.54
C VAL A 289 14.10 -11.71 10.30
N TRP A 290 12.93 -11.58 9.67
CA TRP A 290 12.60 -12.29 8.43
C TRP A 290 13.51 -11.88 7.26
N LEU A 291 13.73 -10.57 7.05
CA LEU A 291 14.65 -10.07 6.01
C LEU A 291 16.07 -10.58 6.23
N SER A 292 16.56 -10.63 7.49
CA SER A 292 17.87 -11.19 7.81
C SER A 292 17.97 -12.68 7.43
N GLY A 293 16.87 -13.41 7.52
CA GLY A 293 16.79 -14.82 7.07
C GLY A 293 16.85 -14.94 5.53
N CYS A 294 16.14 -14.06 4.81
CA CYS A 294 16.25 -14.00 3.34
C CYS A 294 17.71 -13.73 2.89
N ILE A 295 18.38 -12.79 3.56
CA ILE A 295 19.80 -12.48 3.30
C ILE A 295 20.69 -13.70 3.62
N SER A 296 20.49 -14.31 4.79
CA SER A 296 21.25 -15.49 5.24
C SER A 296 21.13 -16.63 4.24
N ALA A 297 19.92 -16.95 3.78
CA ALA A 297 19.69 -18.06 2.85
C ALA A 297 20.40 -17.83 1.49
N ALA A 298 20.30 -16.61 0.95
CA ALA A 298 20.99 -16.25 -0.28
C ALA A 298 22.52 -16.30 -0.14
N TRP A 299 23.04 -15.76 0.97
CA TRP A 299 24.46 -15.77 1.29
C TRP A 299 25.00 -17.20 1.45
N CYS A 300 24.29 -18.06 2.22
CA CYS A 300 24.68 -19.44 2.45
C CYS A 300 24.78 -20.22 1.13
N LEU A 301 23.81 -20.04 0.23
CA LEU A 301 23.86 -20.70 -1.08
C LEU A 301 25.06 -20.25 -1.89
N GLY A 302 25.31 -18.94 -2.00
CA GLY A 302 26.45 -18.40 -2.74
C GLY A 302 27.81 -18.82 -2.16
N ALA A 303 27.96 -18.76 -0.83
CA ALA A 303 29.18 -19.16 -0.14
C ALA A 303 29.45 -20.67 -0.27
N SER A 304 28.42 -21.51 -0.17
CA SER A 304 28.56 -22.97 -0.34
C SER A 304 28.89 -23.35 -1.79
N ALA A 305 28.32 -22.66 -2.78
CA ALA A 305 28.66 -22.86 -4.18
C ALA A 305 30.11 -22.46 -4.50
N ALA A 306 30.62 -21.44 -3.76
CA ALA A 306 32.06 -21.05 -3.87
C ALA A 306 33.02 -21.89 -3.02
N GLY A 307 32.54 -22.96 -2.35
CA GLY A 307 33.35 -23.82 -1.49
C GLY A 307 33.78 -23.16 -0.16
N ARG A 308 33.19 -22.05 0.21
CA ARG A 308 33.51 -21.26 1.44
C ARG A 308 32.38 -21.30 2.48
N GLY A 309 31.29 -22.01 2.19
CA GLY A 309 30.11 -22.06 3.04
C GLY A 309 30.29 -22.95 4.28
N ALA A 310 29.66 -22.57 5.40
CA ALA A 310 29.56 -23.39 6.59
C ALA A 310 28.49 -24.49 6.47
N LEU A 311 27.62 -24.44 5.46
CA LEU A 311 26.65 -25.47 5.10
C LEU A 311 27.15 -26.27 3.89
N THR A 312 26.73 -27.52 3.79
CA THR A 312 26.89 -28.27 2.53
C THR A 312 25.99 -27.63 1.45
N LEU A 313 26.38 -27.75 0.18
CA LEU A 313 25.59 -27.17 -0.93
C LEU A 313 24.14 -27.67 -0.95
N PRO A 314 23.82 -28.96 -0.72
CA PRO A 314 22.44 -29.42 -0.61
C PRO A 314 21.66 -28.74 0.54
N ALA A 315 22.27 -28.58 1.73
CA ALA A 315 21.62 -27.95 2.88
C ALA A 315 21.37 -26.45 2.62
N ALA A 316 22.33 -25.75 2.04
CA ALA A 316 22.16 -24.34 1.62
C ALA A 316 21.09 -24.20 0.52
N GLY A 317 21.04 -25.15 -0.41
CA GLY A 317 19.99 -25.22 -1.45
C GLY A 317 18.60 -25.42 -0.88
N LEU A 318 18.44 -26.30 0.11
CA LEU A 318 17.17 -26.52 0.81
C LEU A 318 16.71 -25.27 1.58
N LEU A 319 17.62 -24.59 2.28
CA LEU A 319 17.32 -23.35 2.99
C LEU A 319 16.85 -22.27 2.00
N TYR A 320 17.56 -22.10 0.91
CA TYR A 320 17.19 -21.16 -0.15
C TYR A 320 15.82 -21.50 -0.75
N ALA A 321 15.58 -22.78 -1.08
CA ALA A 321 14.30 -23.25 -1.61
C ALA A 321 13.14 -23.02 -0.65
N ALA A 322 13.35 -23.12 0.67
CA ALA A 322 12.33 -22.80 1.67
C ALA A 322 11.91 -21.33 1.62
N TYR A 323 12.85 -20.39 1.48
CA TYR A 323 12.55 -18.96 1.29
C TYR A 323 11.91 -18.66 -0.07
N VAL A 324 12.36 -19.33 -1.14
CA VAL A 324 11.70 -19.24 -2.46
C VAL A 324 10.25 -19.68 -2.39
N ALA A 325 9.97 -20.82 -1.73
CA ALA A 325 8.61 -21.33 -1.57
C ALA A 325 7.76 -20.37 -0.72
N GLN A 326 8.30 -19.84 0.38
CA GLN A 326 7.62 -18.85 1.22
C GLN A 326 7.29 -17.58 0.44
N LEU A 327 8.25 -17.01 -0.30
CA LEU A 327 8.03 -15.82 -1.10
C LEU A 327 7.05 -16.06 -2.25
N ALA A 328 7.12 -17.21 -2.91
CA ALA A 328 6.13 -17.58 -3.93
C ALA A 328 4.71 -17.62 -3.34
N TRP A 329 4.58 -18.18 -2.14
CA TRP A 329 3.33 -18.25 -1.39
C TRP A 329 2.83 -16.85 -0.97
N MET A 330 3.70 -15.95 -0.53
CA MET A 330 3.36 -14.55 -0.19
C MET A 330 2.93 -13.77 -1.44
N LEU A 331 3.76 -13.79 -2.48
CA LEU A 331 3.52 -13.06 -3.73
C LEU A 331 2.24 -13.52 -4.42
N ALA A 332 1.91 -14.82 -4.35
CA ALA A 332 0.66 -15.36 -4.88
C ALA A 332 -0.60 -14.82 -4.16
N ARG A 333 -0.47 -14.22 -2.97
CA ARG A 333 -1.57 -13.63 -2.21
C ARG A 333 -1.78 -12.14 -2.46
N ILE A 334 -0.73 -11.44 -2.88
CA ILE A 334 -0.70 -9.98 -2.98
C ILE A 334 -0.59 -9.47 -4.42
N GLY A 335 -0.32 -10.36 -5.40
CA GLY A 335 -0.19 -9.91 -6.77
C GLY A 335 0.22 -10.99 -7.77
N ARG A 336 0.46 -10.54 -9.00
CA ARG A 336 0.84 -11.34 -10.18
C ARG A 336 2.27 -11.01 -10.59
N PHE A 337 3.25 -11.36 -9.76
CA PHE A 337 4.67 -11.03 -9.95
C PHE A 337 5.42 -11.96 -10.91
N GLY A 338 4.77 -13.04 -11.36
CA GLY A 338 5.40 -14.07 -12.19
C GLY A 338 6.24 -15.08 -11.40
N ARG A 339 6.31 -16.33 -11.90
CA ARG A 339 6.91 -17.47 -11.18
C ARG A 339 8.41 -17.31 -10.90
N GLY A 340 9.15 -16.60 -11.75
CA GLY A 340 10.60 -16.40 -11.60
C GLY A 340 10.98 -15.37 -10.53
N THR A 341 10.07 -14.51 -10.09
CA THR A 341 10.38 -13.43 -9.12
C THR A 341 10.79 -13.99 -7.76
N ALA A 342 10.12 -15.01 -7.28
CA ALA A 342 10.48 -15.67 -6.02
C ALA A 342 11.84 -16.38 -6.12
N LEU A 343 12.14 -17.01 -7.27
CA LEU A 343 13.44 -17.66 -7.49
C LEU A 343 14.59 -16.65 -7.52
N ALA A 344 14.38 -15.50 -8.14
CA ALA A 344 15.37 -14.42 -8.23
C ALA A 344 15.26 -13.41 -7.07
N TYR A 345 14.72 -13.79 -5.93
CA TYR A 345 14.44 -12.88 -4.81
C TYR A 345 15.66 -12.09 -4.30
N PRO A 346 16.92 -12.58 -4.35
CA PRO A 346 18.04 -11.79 -3.91
C PRO A 346 18.19 -10.45 -4.67
N VAL A 347 17.81 -10.43 -5.95
CA VAL A 347 17.83 -9.20 -6.77
C VAL A 347 16.77 -8.20 -6.28
N THR A 348 15.54 -8.66 -6.08
CA THR A 348 14.43 -7.81 -5.60
C THR A 348 14.63 -7.38 -4.14
N LEU A 349 15.27 -8.23 -3.31
CA LEU A 349 15.65 -7.89 -1.94
C LEU A 349 16.77 -6.83 -1.92
N ALA A 350 17.83 -6.99 -2.72
CA ALA A 350 18.91 -6.01 -2.80
C ALA A 350 18.37 -4.64 -3.26
N PHE A 351 17.51 -4.63 -4.27
CA PHE A 351 16.86 -3.42 -4.73
C PHE A 351 16.02 -2.77 -3.61
N PHE A 352 15.21 -3.56 -2.88
CA PHE A 352 14.45 -3.07 -1.72
C PHE A 352 15.35 -2.42 -0.67
N LEU A 353 16.44 -3.09 -0.27
CA LEU A 353 17.35 -2.57 0.75
C LEU A 353 18.02 -1.26 0.34
N VAL A 354 18.42 -1.13 -0.93
CA VAL A 354 19.03 0.11 -1.46
C VAL A 354 18.03 1.27 -1.43
N ILE A 355 16.81 1.05 -1.93
CA ILE A 355 15.79 2.11 -1.97
C ILE A 355 15.28 2.46 -0.57
N PHE A 356 15.12 1.47 0.30
CA PHE A 356 14.75 1.69 1.70
C PHE A 356 15.82 2.51 2.44
N GLY A 357 17.10 2.16 2.28
CA GLY A 357 18.21 2.93 2.81
C GLY A 357 18.24 4.37 2.27
N ARG A 358 18.04 4.55 0.96
CA ARG A 358 17.89 5.87 0.33
C ARG A 358 16.73 6.67 0.95
N SER A 359 15.58 6.03 1.14
CA SER A 359 14.40 6.67 1.74
C SER A 359 14.71 7.15 3.16
N LEU A 360 15.36 6.33 4.00
CA LEU A 360 15.76 6.71 5.36
C LEU A 360 16.71 7.91 5.37
N VAL A 361 17.73 7.91 4.49
CA VAL A 361 18.70 9.04 4.40
C VAL A 361 17.99 10.33 3.99
N LEU A 362 17.08 10.28 3.03
CA LEU A 362 16.35 11.47 2.58
C LEU A 362 15.38 12.00 3.63
N THR A 363 14.70 11.12 4.35
CA THR A 363 13.73 11.48 5.39
C THR A 363 14.43 12.13 6.59
N HIS A 364 15.51 11.51 7.11
CA HIS A 364 16.22 12.02 8.29
C HIS A 364 17.21 13.14 7.96
N GLY A 365 17.79 13.14 6.75
CA GLY A 365 18.79 14.13 6.36
C GLY A 365 18.22 15.41 5.73
N ARG A 366 17.15 15.33 4.93
CA ARG A 366 16.60 16.47 4.17
C ARG A 366 15.18 16.86 4.58
N GLY A 367 14.41 16.00 5.25
CA GLY A 367 13.04 16.24 5.65
C GLY A 367 12.06 16.52 4.50
N ARG A 368 12.44 16.21 3.26
CA ARG A 368 11.64 16.45 2.04
C ARG A 368 11.82 15.35 1.02
N VAL A 369 10.73 14.96 0.36
CA VAL A 369 10.72 14.06 -0.79
C VAL A 369 9.99 14.73 -1.95
N THR A 370 10.36 14.40 -3.19
CA THR A 370 9.71 14.95 -4.39
C THR A 370 8.78 13.90 -4.98
N TRP A 371 7.58 14.33 -5.43
CA TRP A 371 6.65 13.50 -6.17
C TRP A 371 5.89 14.34 -7.20
N ARG A 372 5.91 13.93 -8.48
CA ARG A 372 5.25 14.62 -9.60
C ARG A 372 5.54 16.15 -9.60
N GLY A 373 6.82 16.50 -9.41
CA GLY A 373 7.28 17.89 -9.42
C GLY A 373 6.96 18.71 -8.16
N ARG A 374 6.21 18.18 -7.18
CA ARG A 374 5.94 18.84 -5.90
C ARG A 374 6.90 18.33 -4.80
N SER A 375 7.45 19.25 -4.01
CA SER A 375 8.21 18.92 -2.80
C SER A 375 7.24 18.67 -1.64
N ILE A 376 7.34 17.51 -1.01
CA ILE A 376 6.51 17.10 0.12
C ILE A 376 7.39 17.09 1.37
N ASP A 377 6.98 17.83 2.42
CA ASP A 377 7.65 17.83 3.73
C ASP A 377 7.28 16.54 4.49
N THR A 378 8.29 15.78 4.90
CA THR A 378 8.13 14.49 5.61
C THR A 378 8.31 14.61 7.12
N ARG A 379 8.54 15.82 7.67
CA ARG A 379 8.68 16.03 9.10
C ARG A 379 7.35 15.86 9.82
N PRO A 380 7.33 15.29 11.04
CA PRO A 380 6.13 15.19 11.87
C PRO A 380 5.55 16.57 12.18
N ASP A 381 4.22 16.69 12.28
CA ASP A 381 3.54 17.98 12.58
C ASP A 381 4.03 18.71 13.84
N ARG A 382 4.59 18.00 14.81
CA ARG A 382 5.18 18.61 16.02
C ARG A 382 6.44 19.44 15.75
N GLU A 383 7.09 19.28 14.61
CA GLU A 383 8.30 20.01 14.21
C GLU A 383 8.04 21.05 13.10
N ARG A 384 6.81 21.17 12.62
CA ARG A 384 6.42 22.22 11.68
C ARG A 384 6.27 23.53 12.44
N VAL A 385 7.36 24.32 12.49
CA VAL A 385 7.27 25.70 12.97
C VAL A 385 6.32 26.47 12.05
N PRO A 386 5.25 27.10 12.58
CA PRO A 386 4.42 27.98 11.76
C PRO A 386 5.31 29.05 11.12
N ALA A 387 5.18 29.26 9.80
CA ALA A 387 5.84 30.39 9.16
C ALA A 387 5.41 31.67 9.88
N ALA A 388 6.39 32.43 10.41
CA ALA A 388 6.09 33.71 11.05
C ALA A 388 5.29 34.58 10.09
N PRO A 389 4.21 35.23 10.53
CA PRO A 389 3.44 36.10 9.65
C PRO A 389 4.37 37.20 9.13
N ALA A 390 4.40 37.36 7.81
CA ALA A 390 5.19 38.40 7.14
C ALA A 390 4.86 39.76 7.77
N GLY A 391 5.82 40.32 8.49
CA GLY A 391 5.66 41.57 9.18
C GLY A 391 5.20 42.65 8.19
N ARG A 392 4.04 43.25 8.45
CA ARG A 392 3.63 44.49 7.79
C ARG A 392 4.72 45.54 8.13
N ARG A 393 5.45 45.97 7.11
CA ARG A 393 6.26 47.19 7.25
C ARG A 393 5.32 48.36 7.59
N PRO A 394 5.57 49.15 8.61
CA PRO A 394 4.82 50.38 8.81
C PRO A 394 5.08 51.33 7.62
N ALA A 395 4.01 51.82 7.04
CA ALA A 395 4.10 52.91 6.11
C ALA A 395 4.58 54.17 6.85
N GLY A 396 5.74 54.68 6.43
CA GLY A 396 6.22 56.00 6.77
C GLY A 396 5.78 56.97 5.71
#